data_f6a11a03d3ebb1a59f0cbf5eba347e03
#
_entry.id   f6a11a03d3ebb1a59f0cbf5eba347e03
#
_cell.length_a   1.000
_cell.length_b   1.000
_cell.length_c   1.000
_cell.angle_alpha   90.00
_cell.angle_beta   90.00
_cell.angle_gamma   90.00
#
_symmetry.space_group_name_H-M   'P 1'
#
loop_
_entity.id
_entity.type
_entity.pdbx_description
1 polymer ?
#
loop_
_entity_poly.entity_id
_entity_poly.type
_entity_poly.pdbx_seq_one_letter_code
_entity_poly.pdbx_strand_id
1 'polypeptide(L)'
;MRPDDVWVVTYPKCGTTWTQEMVWQIAHGVDLEGGKKWLNDRFPFLEFETLLDFRHQMPGLWGRLVESLFSWVRWWNNLSVSRPQSWAGYEGVLEELEAAGNHQPRFIKSHLPLSLLPPSLLDTAKVVYVGRNPRDAMVSFYHHHKHLIAHGFVGDLPTFARRFMQDQIMDGPFFEHLEEAWELKENPNLLFIFFEDMKRDLKSVIRKVSKFLNSPLTDDQVEQLAEHLDFKNFKNNPAVNLEDGKILGFASKEGSFIRKGQVGGWKEEFKEYPDMEHEFNEWLDKQMVNSKIQFPK
;
A
#
# COMPACT_ATOMS: atom_id res chain seq x y z
N MET A 1 -7.88 11.71 15.79
CA MET A 1 -6.80 10.73 16.04
C MET A 1 -6.89 10.20 17.45
N ARG A 2 -6.42 8.96 17.69
CA ARG A 2 -6.43 8.31 19.00
C ARG A 2 -5.04 7.74 19.29
N PRO A 3 -4.64 7.62 20.58
CA PRO A 3 -3.33 7.08 20.95
C PRO A 3 -3.11 5.61 20.58
N ASP A 4 -4.17 4.88 20.33
CA ASP A 4 -4.18 3.48 19.92
C ASP A 4 -4.32 3.29 18.40
N ASP A 5 -4.47 4.37 17.61
CA ASP A 5 -4.45 4.28 16.16
C ASP A 5 -3.09 3.76 15.67
N VAL A 6 -3.14 2.90 14.65
CA VAL A 6 -1.95 2.38 13.96
C VAL A 6 -2.04 2.72 12.48
N TRP A 7 -1.02 3.43 12.00
CA TRP A 7 -0.95 3.85 10.61
C TRP A 7 0.11 3.06 9.84
N VAL A 8 -0.20 2.73 8.59
CA VAL A 8 0.79 2.30 7.60
C VAL A 8 0.85 3.37 6.51
N VAL A 9 1.96 4.07 6.46
CA VAL A 9 2.22 5.14 5.50
C VAL A 9 3.35 4.73 4.59
N THR A 10 3.17 4.88 3.29
CA THR A 10 4.17 4.51 2.29
C THR A 10 3.98 5.30 1.01
N TYR A 11 5.04 5.55 0.28
CA TYR A 11 4.89 5.79 -1.15
C TYR A 11 4.25 4.56 -1.82
N PRO A 12 3.40 4.70 -2.86
CA PRO A 12 2.79 3.56 -3.54
C PRO A 12 3.80 2.49 -3.97
N LYS A 13 3.38 1.23 -3.90
CA LYS A 13 4.16 0.05 -4.32
C LYS A 13 5.45 -0.23 -3.53
N CYS A 14 5.61 0.39 -2.37
CA CYS A 14 6.71 0.11 -1.45
C CYS A 14 6.44 -1.07 -0.49
N GLY A 15 5.34 -1.82 -0.65
CA GLY A 15 5.03 -2.98 0.19
C GLY A 15 3.89 -2.76 1.18
N THR A 16 3.08 -1.73 0.96
CA THR A 16 1.98 -1.29 1.83
C THR A 16 1.05 -2.44 2.22
N THR A 17 0.49 -3.16 1.25
CA THR A 17 -0.47 -4.26 1.48
C THR A 17 0.14 -5.39 2.31
N TRP A 18 1.41 -5.70 2.08
CA TRP A 18 2.14 -6.71 2.85
C TRP A 18 2.33 -6.28 4.30
N THR A 19 2.67 -5.01 4.50
CA THR A 19 2.82 -4.41 5.83
C THR A 19 1.50 -4.25 6.57
N GLN A 20 0.42 -3.86 5.88
CA GLN A 20 -0.92 -3.79 6.47
C GLN A 20 -1.33 -5.15 7.05
N GLU A 21 -1.19 -6.22 6.27
CA GLU A 21 -1.51 -7.56 6.73
C GLU A 21 -0.64 -7.96 7.93
N MET A 22 0.68 -7.73 7.84
CA MET A 22 1.60 -8.01 8.95
C MET A 22 1.22 -7.25 10.23
N VAL A 23 0.97 -5.95 10.13
CA VAL A 23 0.61 -5.08 11.27
C VAL A 23 -0.71 -5.52 11.89
N TRP A 24 -1.72 -5.81 11.08
CA TRP A 24 -3.02 -6.24 11.56
C TRP A 24 -2.92 -7.58 12.29
N GLN A 25 -2.23 -8.55 11.71
CA GLN A 25 -2.03 -9.87 12.31
C GLN A 25 -1.27 -9.80 13.64
N ILE A 26 -0.22 -8.97 13.72
CA ILE A 26 0.53 -8.75 14.96
C ILE A 26 -0.37 -8.16 16.05
N ALA A 27 -1.16 -7.15 15.72
CA ALA A 27 -2.04 -6.49 16.68
C ALA A 27 -3.17 -7.40 17.19
N HIS A 28 -3.53 -8.44 16.44
CA HIS A 28 -4.57 -9.42 16.80
C HIS A 28 -4.01 -10.79 17.21
N GLY A 29 -2.71 -10.88 17.54
CA GLY A 29 -2.10 -12.12 18.02
C GLY A 29 -2.12 -13.26 17.01
N VAL A 30 -1.99 -12.92 15.70
CA VAL A 30 -2.03 -13.86 14.56
C VAL A 30 -3.40 -14.53 14.40
N ASP A 31 -4.45 -13.71 14.27
CA ASP A 31 -5.82 -14.17 13.98
C ASP A 31 -6.00 -14.39 12.46
N LEU A 32 -5.61 -15.56 11.97
CA LEU A 32 -5.75 -15.89 10.54
C LEU A 32 -7.21 -16.03 10.10
N GLU A 33 -8.13 -16.35 10.99
CA GLU A 33 -9.57 -16.45 10.66
C GLU A 33 -10.18 -15.05 10.51
N GLY A 34 -9.93 -14.14 11.44
CA GLY A 34 -10.32 -12.73 11.30
C GLY A 34 -9.66 -12.06 10.10
N GLY A 35 -8.44 -12.49 9.76
CA GLY A 35 -7.67 -12.06 8.60
C GLY A 35 -8.26 -12.43 7.23
N LYS A 36 -9.27 -13.31 7.17
CA LYS A 36 -9.99 -13.64 5.92
C LYS A 36 -10.93 -12.52 5.45
N LYS A 37 -11.28 -11.57 6.31
CA LYS A 37 -12.01 -10.37 5.91
C LYS A 37 -11.14 -9.55 4.95
N TRP A 38 -11.79 -8.88 4.01
CA TRP A 38 -11.08 -8.02 3.07
C TRP A 38 -10.22 -6.98 3.80
N LEU A 39 -9.01 -6.76 3.29
CA LEU A 39 -8.02 -5.93 3.97
C LEU A 39 -8.50 -4.48 4.17
N ASN A 40 -9.18 -3.89 3.20
CA ASN A 40 -9.67 -2.52 3.35
C ASN A 40 -10.79 -2.37 4.39
N ASP A 41 -11.54 -3.45 4.70
CA ASP A 41 -12.52 -3.43 5.80
C ASP A 41 -11.83 -3.49 7.18
N ARG A 42 -10.61 -4.03 7.24
CA ARG A 42 -9.79 -4.14 8.44
C ARG A 42 -8.78 -3.02 8.59
N PHE A 43 -8.44 -2.39 7.49
CA PHE A 43 -7.38 -1.39 7.36
C PHE A 43 -7.78 -0.35 6.31
N PRO A 44 -8.75 0.54 6.61
CA PRO A 44 -9.27 1.56 5.69
C PRO A 44 -8.17 2.38 5.04
N PHE A 45 -8.33 2.67 3.75
CA PHE A 45 -7.43 3.50 2.97
C PHE A 45 -7.97 4.93 2.93
N LEU A 46 -7.26 5.86 3.56
CA LEU A 46 -7.73 7.23 3.77
C LEU A 46 -8.08 7.95 2.47
N GLU A 47 -7.26 7.79 1.41
CA GLU A 47 -7.45 8.46 0.12
C GLU A 47 -8.19 7.60 -0.91
N PHE A 48 -8.73 6.45 -0.54
CA PHE A 48 -9.30 5.49 -1.49
C PHE A 48 -10.36 6.12 -2.40
N GLU A 49 -11.17 6.99 -1.86
CA GLU A 49 -12.29 7.59 -2.57
C GLU A 49 -11.88 8.71 -3.50
N THR A 50 -10.79 9.43 -3.19
CA THR A 50 -10.24 10.44 -4.10
C THR A 50 -9.68 9.82 -5.38
N LEU A 51 -9.23 8.55 -5.29
CA LEU A 51 -8.70 7.79 -6.42
C LEU A 51 -9.78 7.19 -7.33
N LEU A 52 -10.99 6.98 -6.80
CA LEU A 52 -12.08 6.28 -7.45
C LEU A 52 -13.38 7.09 -7.49
N ASP A 53 -13.31 8.43 -7.48
CA ASP A 53 -14.52 9.26 -7.56
C ASP A 53 -15.21 9.16 -8.91
N PHE A 54 -15.84 8.02 -9.14
CA PHE A 54 -16.72 7.79 -10.30
C PHE A 54 -17.93 8.72 -10.31
N ARG A 55 -18.29 9.36 -9.18
CA ARG A 55 -19.46 10.26 -9.10
C ARG A 55 -19.21 11.54 -9.86
N HIS A 56 -18.00 12.08 -9.86
CA HIS A 56 -17.65 13.27 -10.64
C HIS A 56 -17.54 12.96 -12.13
N GLN A 57 -17.20 11.71 -12.48
CA GLN A 57 -17.14 11.27 -13.87
C GLN A 57 -18.52 10.86 -14.43
N MET A 58 -19.49 10.50 -13.56
CA MET A 58 -20.84 10.08 -13.95
C MET A 58 -21.90 10.72 -13.04
N PRO A 59 -22.25 12.01 -13.24
CA PRO A 59 -23.24 12.69 -12.42
C PRO A 59 -24.65 12.12 -12.62
N GLY A 60 -25.42 12.03 -11.55
CA GLY A 60 -26.87 11.77 -11.56
C GLY A 60 -27.26 10.29 -11.58
N LEU A 61 -28.30 9.96 -12.38
CA LEU A 61 -28.93 8.63 -12.43
C LEU A 61 -27.96 7.50 -12.80
N TRP A 62 -26.93 7.80 -13.59
CA TRP A 62 -25.91 6.85 -14.05
C TRP A 62 -25.01 6.36 -12.92
N GLY A 63 -24.64 7.21 -11.97
CA GLY A 63 -23.86 6.80 -10.80
C GLY A 63 -24.61 5.75 -9.96
N ARG A 64 -25.92 5.95 -9.73
CA ARG A 64 -26.77 4.99 -8.99
C ARG A 64 -27.00 3.68 -9.76
N LEU A 65 -27.10 3.74 -11.09
CA LEU A 65 -27.21 2.55 -11.94
C LEU A 65 -25.92 1.72 -11.93
N VAL A 66 -24.77 2.38 -11.96
CA VAL A 66 -23.47 1.72 -11.87
C VAL A 66 -23.31 1.05 -10.49
N GLU A 67 -23.65 1.71 -9.39
CA GLU A 67 -23.68 1.12 -8.05
C GLU A 67 -24.60 -0.10 -7.96
N SER A 68 -25.78 -0.01 -8.55
CA SER A 68 -26.77 -1.11 -8.58
C SER A 68 -26.25 -2.29 -9.41
N LEU A 69 -25.63 -2.01 -10.56
CA LEU A 69 -25.01 -3.03 -11.42
C LEU A 69 -23.83 -3.72 -10.73
N PHE A 70 -22.95 -2.96 -10.06
CA PHE A 70 -21.84 -3.53 -9.27
C PHE A 70 -22.36 -4.42 -8.13
N SER A 71 -23.38 -3.98 -7.40
CA SER A 71 -24.01 -4.77 -6.34
C SER A 71 -24.61 -6.05 -6.87
N TRP A 72 -25.25 -6.02 -8.05
CA TRP A 72 -25.85 -7.16 -8.70
C TRP A 72 -24.79 -8.15 -9.23
N VAL A 73 -23.74 -7.67 -9.87
CA VAL A 73 -22.61 -8.49 -10.36
C VAL A 73 -21.91 -9.20 -9.20
N ARG A 74 -21.74 -8.55 -8.08
CA ARG A 74 -21.18 -9.14 -6.85
C ARG A 74 -22.07 -10.26 -6.30
N TRP A 75 -23.36 -10.01 -6.20
CA TRP A 75 -24.33 -11.00 -5.74
C TRP A 75 -24.37 -12.22 -6.66
N TRP A 76 -24.39 -12.00 -7.99
CA TRP A 76 -24.42 -13.06 -8.99
C TRP A 76 -23.17 -13.95 -8.97
N ASN A 77 -21.99 -13.38 -8.76
CA ASN A 77 -20.72 -14.11 -8.76
C ASN A 77 -20.34 -14.67 -7.38
N ASN A 78 -21.20 -14.55 -6.39
CA ASN A 78 -20.96 -15.03 -5.01
C ASN A 78 -19.61 -14.54 -4.44
N LEU A 79 -19.23 -13.28 -4.78
CA LEU A 79 -17.98 -12.68 -4.34
C LEU A 79 -18.07 -12.43 -2.83
N SER A 80 -17.11 -12.98 -2.09
CA SER A 80 -17.00 -12.86 -0.63
C SER A 80 -16.63 -11.46 -0.14
N VAL A 81 -16.39 -10.53 -1.07
CA VAL A 81 -16.15 -9.13 -0.78
C VAL A 81 -17.45 -8.50 -0.32
N SER A 82 -17.62 -8.31 0.98
CA SER A 82 -18.64 -7.43 1.53
C SER A 82 -18.50 -6.06 0.85
N ARG A 83 -19.61 -5.36 0.63
CA ARG A 83 -19.57 -3.98 0.13
C ARG A 83 -18.62 -3.22 1.04
N PRO A 84 -17.51 -2.65 0.55
CA PRO A 84 -16.77 -1.73 1.37
C PRO A 84 -17.74 -0.62 1.75
N GLN A 85 -17.94 -0.37 3.02
CA GLN A 85 -18.70 0.80 3.46
C GLN A 85 -18.07 2.07 2.86
N SER A 86 -16.76 2.03 2.59
CA SER A 86 -15.96 3.03 1.90
C SER A 86 -16.40 3.43 0.48
N TRP A 87 -17.34 2.75 -0.16
CA TRP A 87 -17.92 3.21 -1.44
C TRP A 87 -18.96 4.31 -1.25
N ALA A 88 -19.13 4.79 -0.03
CA ALA A 88 -20.09 5.85 0.30
C ALA A 88 -19.56 7.30 0.10
N GLY A 89 -18.28 7.51 -0.23
CA GLY A 89 -17.63 8.82 -0.40
C GLY A 89 -16.58 9.08 0.68
N TYR A 90 -15.72 10.08 0.47
CA TYR A 90 -14.67 10.51 1.42
C TYR A 90 -15.21 10.66 2.86
N GLU A 91 -16.46 11.13 2.99
CA GLU A 91 -17.17 11.16 4.26
C GLU A 91 -17.34 9.76 4.87
N GLY A 92 -17.46 8.70 4.04
CA GLY A 92 -17.66 7.32 4.51
C GLY A 92 -16.47 6.73 5.26
N VAL A 93 -15.22 6.95 4.81
CA VAL A 93 -14.03 6.44 5.54
C VAL A 93 -13.88 7.16 6.87
N LEU A 94 -14.08 8.48 6.91
CA LEU A 94 -14.04 9.24 8.15
C LEU A 94 -15.16 8.84 9.10
N GLU A 95 -16.40 8.71 8.59
CA GLU A 95 -17.55 8.21 9.37
C GLU A 95 -17.31 6.81 9.91
N GLU A 96 -16.73 5.91 9.11
CA GLU A 96 -16.36 4.57 9.54
C GLU A 96 -15.30 4.60 10.66
N LEU A 97 -14.27 5.42 10.50
CA LEU A 97 -13.22 5.63 11.50
C LEU A 97 -13.78 6.28 12.79
N GLU A 98 -14.79 7.13 12.68
CA GLU A 98 -15.48 7.73 13.83
C GLU A 98 -16.44 6.76 14.50
N ALA A 99 -17.18 5.98 13.72
CA ALA A 99 -18.12 4.96 14.19
C ALA A 99 -17.42 3.75 14.81
N ALA A 100 -16.15 3.48 14.43
CA ALA A 100 -15.33 2.47 15.11
C ALA A 100 -15.25 2.81 16.61
N GLY A 101 -15.93 2.02 17.43
CA GLY A 101 -16.07 2.24 18.87
C GLY A 101 -14.71 2.45 19.57
N ASN A 102 -14.71 3.13 20.72
CA ASN A 102 -13.51 3.47 21.50
C ASN A 102 -12.77 2.27 22.12
N HIS A 103 -13.13 1.04 21.76
CA HIS A 103 -12.68 -0.17 22.45
C HIS A 103 -11.64 -0.98 21.69
N GLN A 104 -11.28 -0.58 20.45
CA GLN A 104 -10.27 -1.27 19.64
C GLN A 104 -9.41 -0.27 18.88
N PRO A 105 -8.12 -0.57 18.65
CA PRO A 105 -7.27 0.25 17.80
C PRO A 105 -7.82 0.31 16.38
N ARG A 106 -7.73 1.49 15.78
CA ARG A 106 -8.05 1.68 14.37
C ARG A 106 -6.78 1.54 13.55
N PHE A 107 -6.91 0.90 12.40
CA PHE A 107 -5.83 0.72 11.45
C PHE A 107 -6.11 1.60 10.23
N ILE A 108 -5.14 2.40 9.81
CA ILE A 108 -5.35 3.40 8.76
C ILE A 108 -4.18 3.34 7.78
N LYS A 109 -4.51 3.19 6.49
CA LYS A 109 -3.53 3.26 5.41
C LYS A 109 -3.55 4.65 4.78
N SER A 110 -2.34 5.16 4.44
CA SER A 110 -2.21 6.37 3.63
C SER A 110 -1.02 6.27 2.66
N HIS A 111 -1.15 6.95 1.52
CA HIS A 111 -0.06 7.22 0.58
C HIS A 111 0.36 8.70 0.59
N LEU A 112 -0.27 9.53 1.43
CA LEU A 112 0.16 10.90 1.61
C LEU A 112 1.50 10.98 2.34
N PRO A 113 2.38 11.92 2.00
CA PRO A 113 3.57 12.23 2.79
C PRO A 113 3.16 12.71 4.19
N LEU A 114 4.04 12.55 5.18
CA LEU A 114 3.72 12.87 6.57
C LEU A 114 3.31 14.33 6.78
N SER A 115 3.85 15.26 5.99
CA SER A 115 3.52 16.70 6.02
C SER A 115 2.07 17.00 5.62
N LEU A 116 1.43 16.13 4.85
CA LEU A 116 0.01 16.27 4.46
C LEU A 116 -0.94 15.52 5.41
N LEU A 117 -0.40 14.76 6.36
CA LEU A 117 -1.17 14.11 7.41
C LEU A 117 -1.33 15.06 8.62
N PRO A 118 -2.25 14.79 9.55
CA PRO A 118 -2.44 15.65 10.72
C PRO A 118 -1.13 15.92 11.48
N PRO A 119 -0.77 17.19 11.78
CA PRO A 119 0.52 17.54 12.41
C PRO A 119 0.78 16.82 13.73
N SER A 120 -0.27 16.45 14.48
CA SER A 120 -0.18 15.70 15.73
C SER A 120 -0.09 14.18 15.55
N LEU A 121 0.06 13.69 14.32
CA LEU A 121 0.07 12.24 14.05
C LEU A 121 1.14 11.51 14.86
N LEU A 122 2.39 11.97 14.77
CA LEU A 122 3.52 11.34 15.46
C LEU A 122 3.60 11.68 16.95
N ASP A 123 2.80 12.63 17.43
CA ASP A 123 2.65 12.90 18.87
C ASP A 123 1.63 11.98 19.52
N THR A 124 0.73 11.39 18.71
CA THR A 124 -0.47 10.70 19.20
C THR A 124 -0.50 9.22 18.86
N ALA A 125 -0.16 8.84 17.63
CA ALA A 125 -0.41 7.52 17.07
C ALA A 125 0.88 6.87 16.54
N LYS A 126 0.87 5.54 16.42
CA LYS A 126 1.99 4.78 15.86
C LYS A 126 1.92 4.72 14.35
N VAL A 127 3.04 4.96 13.70
CA VAL A 127 3.19 4.91 12.24
C VAL A 127 4.25 3.89 11.85
N VAL A 128 3.90 2.93 11.01
CA VAL A 128 4.86 2.08 10.30
C VAL A 128 5.03 2.63 8.89
N TYR A 129 6.23 3.12 8.59
CA TYR A 129 6.57 3.62 7.28
C TYR A 129 7.43 2.62 6.52
N VAL A 130 7.11 2.39 5.25
CA VAL A 130 7.88 1.44 4.42
C VAL A 130 8.46 2.15 3.20
N GLY A 131 9.80 2.17 3.15
CA GLY A 131 10.56 2.61 1.99
C GLY A 131 10.92 1.44 1.07
N ARG A 132 11.33 1.75 -0.16
CA ARG A 132 11.78 0.77 -1.16
C ARG A 132 12.76 1.40 -2.11
N ASN A 133 13.64 0.59 -2.71
CA ASN A 133 14.51 1.02 -3.79
C ASN A 133 13.71 1.71 -4.91
N PRO A 134 14.08 2.92 -5.36
CA PRO A 134 13.31 3.72 -6.31
C PRO A 134 13.13 3.01 -7.67
N ARG A 135 14.11 2.22 -8.13
CA ARG A 135 14.00 1.46 -9.39
C ARG A 135 12.90 0.40 -9.30
N ASP A 136 12.88 -0.37 -8.22
CA ASP A 136 11.84 -1.39 -8.00
C ASP A 136 10.47 -0.78 -7.72
N ALA A 137 10.42 0.36 -7.01
CA ALA A 137 9.19 1.09 -6.75
C ALA A 137 8.59 1.63 -8.06
N MET A 138 9.40 2.32 -8.90
CA MET A 138 8.98 2.88 -10.19
C MET A 138 8.46 1.79 -11.13
N VAL A 139 9.20 0.70 -11.33
CA VAL A 139 8.76 -0.42 -12.18
C VAL A 139 7.45 -1.05 -11.65
N SER A 140 7.37 -1.25 -10.34
CA SER A 140 6.14 -1.79 -9.73
C SER A 140 4.96 -0.83 -9.89
N PHE A 141 5.19 0.48 -9.85
CA PHE A 141 4.15 1.50 -10.00
C PHE A 141 3.69 1.62 -11.46
N TYR A 142 4.60 1.51 -12.43
CA TYR A 142 4.25 1.39 -13.84
C TYR A 142 3.28 0.24 -14.10
N HIS A 143 3.61 -0.97 -13.64
CA HIS A 143 2.73 -2.13 -13.81
C HIS A 143 1.40 -1.98 -13.07
N HIS A 144 1.39 -1.29 -11.95
CA HIS A 144 0.17 -0.96 -11.23
C HIS A 144 -0.74 -0.04 -12.05
N HIS A 145 -0.18 1.00 -12.68
CA HIS A 145 -0.93 1.89 -13.56
C HIS A 145 -1.46 1.18 -14.81
N LYS A 146 -0.72 0.21 -15.34
CA LYS A 146 -1.18 -0.63 -16.45
C LYS A 146 -2.26 -1.61 -16.02
N HIS A 147 -2.24 -2.06 -14.78
CA HIS A 147 -3.19 -3.03 -14.25
C HIS A 147 -4.51 -2.41 -13.81
N LEU A 148 -4.48 -1.26 -13.15
CA LEU A 148 -5.69 -0.55 -12.74
C LEU A 148 -6.21 0.35 -13.86
N ILE A 149 -7.35 -0.03 -14.42
CA ILE A 149 -7.98 0.65 -15.57
C ILE A 149 -8.33 2.10 -15.22
N ALA A 150 -8.72 2.35 -13.98
CA ALA A 150 -9.05 3.69 -13.47
C ALA A 150 -7.89 4.70 -13.59
N HIS A 151 -6.64 4.25 -13.61
CA HIS A 151 -5.47 5.13 -13.79
C HIS A 151 -5.31 5.62 -15.24
N GLY A 152 -5.95 4.96 -16.22
CA GLY A 152 -5.96 5.40 -17.62
C GLY A 152 -4.60 5.48 -18.31
N PHE A 153 -3.54 4.90 -17.73
CA PHE A 153 -2.18 5.00 -18.29
C PHE A 153 -2.00 4.03 -19.45
N VAL A 154 -1.69 4.58 -20.63
CA VAL A 154 -1.50 3.82 -21.90
C VAL A 154 -0.04 3.83 -22.41
N GLY A 155 0.86 4.59 -21.77
CA GLY A 155 2.26 4.72 -22.15
C GLY A 155 3.10 3.45 -21.90
N ASP A 156 4.35 3.51 -22.34
CA ASP A 156 5.39 2.49 -22.10
C ASP A 156 6.19 2.79 -20.82
N LEU A 157 7.10 1.87 -20.46
CA LEU A 157 7.95 2.01 -19.28
C LEU A 157 8.87 3.24 -19.32
N PRO A 158 9.57 3.56 -20.46
CA PRO A 158 10.38 4.78 -20.55
C PRO A 158 9.58 6.06 -20.35
N THR A 159 8.37 6.14 -20.88
CA THR A 159 7.49 7.29 -20.66
C THR A 159 7.10 7.43 -19.19
N PHE A 160 6.75 6.32 -18.53
CA PHE A 160 6.43 6.34 -17.11
C PHE A 160 7.64 6.73 -16.25
N ALA A 161 8.82 6.18 -16.55
CA ALA A 161 10.06 6.49 -15.84
C ALA A 161 10.42 7.98 -15.92
N ARG A 162 10.30 8.60 -17.09
CA ARG A 162 10.52 10.05 -17.24
C ARG A 162 9.52 10.87 -16.42
N ARG A 163 8.24 10.49 -16.43
CA ARG A 163 7.22 11.16 -15.59
C ARG A 163 7.50 11.00 -14.11
N PHE A 164 7.95 9.80 -13.69
CA PHE A 164 8.37 9.54 -12.32
C PHE A 164 9.54 10.45 -11.90
N MET A 165 10.59 10.53 -12.73
CA MET A 165 11.76 11.37 -12.46
C MET A 165 11.46 12.88 -12.47
N GLN A 166 10.37 13.29 -13.12
CA GLN A 166 9.91 14.69 -13.22
C GLN A 166 8.81 15.02 -12.22
N ASP A 167 8.51 14.12 -11.27
CA ASP A 167 7.44 14.26 -10.27
C ASP A 167 6.04 14.53 -10.88
N GLN A 168 5.82 14.01 -12.09
CA GLN A 168 4.58 14.18 -12.88
C GLN A 168 3.71 12.92 -12.84
N ILE A 169 3.79 12.17 -11.78
CA ILE A 169 2.91 11.03 -11.50
C ILE A 169 2.16 11.26 -10.19
N MET A 170 1.09 10.51 -10.01
CA MET A 170 0.33 10.53 -8.76
C MET A 170 1.23 10.16 -7.58
N ASP A 171 1.02 10.80 -6.43
CA ASP A 171 1.77 10.61 -5.19
C ASP A 171 3.28 11.02 -5.26
N GLY A 172 3.74 11.65 -6.35
CA GLY A 172 5.08 12.27 -6.41
C GLY A 172 5.16 13.54 -5.54
N PRO A 173 6.38 13.99 -5.17
CA PRO A 173 7.72 13.44 -5.49
C PRO A 173 8.11 12.23 -4.63
N PHE A 174 8.77 11.25 -5.23
CA PHE A 174 9.17 10.02 -4.54
C PHE A 174 10.19 10.27 -3.42
N PHE A 175 11.26 11.03 -3.72
CA PHE A 175 12.34 11.23 -2.75
C PHE A 175 11.89 12.10 -1.57
N GLU A 176 11.17 13.17 -1.80
CA GLU A 176 10.66 14.03 -0.74
C GLU A 176 9.76 13.25 0.23
N HIS A 177 8.91 12.40 -0.31
CA HIS A 177 8.05 11.53 0.49
C HIS A 177 8.84 10.57 1.40
N LEU A 178 9.94 9.99 0.89
CA LEU A 178 10.78 9.08 1.66
C LEU A 178 11.67 9.84 2.67
N GLU A 179 12.26 10.95 2.26
CA GLU A 179 13.20 11.73 3.07
C GLU A 179 12.53 12.33 4.29
N GLU A 180 11.33 12.84 4.13
CA GLU A 180 10.52 13.32 5.25
C GLU A 180 10.35 12.27 6.35
N ALA A 181 9.98 11.05 5.97
CA ALA A 181 9.86 9.95 6.92
C ALA A 181 11.21 9.48 7.46
N TRP A 182 12.25 9.50 6.63
CA TRP A 182 13.60 9.13 7.04
C TRP A 182 14.19 10.09 8.08
N GLU A 183 13.95 11.39 7.93
CA GLU A 183 14.40 12.40 8.90
C GLU A 183 13.71 12.23 10.26
N LEU A 184 12.49 11.73 10.27
CA LEU A 184 11.69 11.49 11.47
C LEU A 184 11.86 10.06 12.05
N LYS A 185 12.75 9.23 11.51
CA LYS A 185 12.89 7.81 11.91
C LYS A 185 13.29 7.56 13.37
N GLU A 186 13.83 8.56 14.05
CA GLU A 186 14.17 8.50 15.47
C GLU A 186 12.96 8.84 16.38
N ASN A 187 11.84 9.28 15.80
CA ASN A 187 10.63 9.52 16.59
C ASN A 187 10.10 8.18 17.15
N PRO A 188 9.81 8.07 18.45
CA PRO A 188 9.38 6.82 19.08
C PRO A 188 8.06 6.28 18.55
N ASN A 189 7.26 7.11 17.87
CA ASN A 189 6.00 6.73 17.25
C ASN A 189 6.12 6.47 15.73
N LEU A 190 7.33 6.51 15.17
CA LEU A 190 7.59 6.17 13.77
C LEU A 190 8.56 4.98 13.69
N LEU A 191 8.12 3.91 13.05
CA LEU A 191 8.97 2.79 12.69
C LEU A 191 9.23 2.80 11.19
N PHE A 192 10.44 3.18 10.79
CA PHE A 192 10.87 3.08 9.39
C PHE A 192 11.45 1.69 9.11
N ILE A 193 10.95 1.03 8.06
CA ILE A 193 11.45 -0.25 7.55
C ILE A 193 11.60 -0.19 6.03
N PHE A 194 12.41 -1.08 5.46
CA PHE A 194 12.52 -1.23 4.00
C PHE A 194 11.85 -2.53 3.54
N PHE A 195 11.25 -2.47 2.34
CA PHE A 195 10.74 -3.65 1.66
C PHE A 195 11.81 -4.73 1.48
N GLU A 196 13.03 -4.31 1.19
CA GLU A 196 14.19 -5.16 1.03
C GLU A 196 14.53 -5.94 2.32
N ASP A 197 14.40 -5.31 3.48
CA ASP A 197 14.61 -5.96 4.78
C ASP A 197 13.53 -7.01 5.04
N MET A 198 12.28 -6.70 4.73
CA MET A 198 11.18 -7.67 4.82
C MET A 198 11.43 -8.90 3.93
N LYS A 199 12.02 -8.70 2.74
CA LYS A 199 12.37 -9.79 1.82
C LYS A 199 13.57 -10.60 2.28
N ARG A 200 14.53 -9.97 2.93
CA ARG A 200 15.76 -10.61 3.41
C ARG A 200 15.51 -11.41 4.68
N ASP A 201 14.80 -10.86 5.65
CA ASP A 201 14.55 -11.48 6.95
C ASP A 201 13.19 -11.04 7.52
N LEU A 202 12.13 -11.67 7.02
CA LEU A 202 10.76 -11.36 7.41
C LEU A 202 10.52 -11.57 8.91
N LYS A 203 11.11 -12.63 9.51
CA LYS A 203 10.90 -12.95 10.92
C LYS A 203 11.50 -11.88 11.85
N SER A 204 12.67 -11.36 11.52
CA SER A 204 13.27 -10.23 12.25
C SER A 204 12.40 -8.97 12.13
N VAL A 205 11.85 -8.70 10.95
CA VAL A 205 10.96 -7.54 10.77
C VAL A 205 9.66 -7.73 11.55
N ILE A 206 9.04 -8.93 11.53
CA ILE A 206 7.86 -9.25 12.36
C ILE A 206 8.14 -8.96 13.83
N ARG A 207 9.27 -9.44 14.39
CA ARG A 207 9.65 -9.16 15.78
C ARG A 207 9.85 -7.67 16.06
N LYS A 208 10.47 -6.94 15.11
CA LYS A 208 10.68 -5.48 15.20
C LYS A 208 9.35 -4.73 15.26
N VAL A 209 8.40 -5.07 14.37
CA VAL A 209 7.05 -4.47 14.34
C VAL A 209 6.25 -4.86 15.60
N SER A 210 6.31 -6.12 16.02
CA SER A 210 5.66 -6.61 17.25
C SER A 210 6.13 -5.82 18.49
N LYS A 211 7.44 -5.62 18.62
CA LYS A 211 8.01 -4.79 19.70
C LYS A 211 7.54 -3.34 19.62
N PHE A 212 7.55 -2.75 18.43
CA PHE A 212 7.11 -1.38 18.20
C PHE A 212 5.63 -1.18 18.55
N LEU A 213 4.77 -2.11 18.18
CA LEU A 213 3.33 -2.06 18.47
C LEU A 213 3.00 -2.41 19.93
N ASN A 214 3.97 -2.85 20.74
CA ASN A 214 3.74 -3.41 22.09
C ASN A 214 2.78 -4.61 22.08
N SER A 215 2.81 -5.42 21.03
CA SER A 215 2.01 -6.64 20.83
C SER A 215 2.95 -7.84 20.74
N PRO A 216 3.45 -8.38 21.85
CA PRO A 216 4.44 -9.44 21.85
C PRO A 216 3.88 -10.73 21.25
N LEU A 217 4.67 -11.37 20.40
CA LEU A 217 4.38 -12.65 19.78
C LEU A 217 5.29 -13.73 20.33
N THR A 218 4.78 -14.95 20.45
CA THR A 218 5.60 -16.13 20.68
C THR A 218 6.40 -16.51 19.43
N ASP A 219 7.44 -17.33 19.55
CA ASP A 219 8.19 -17.80 18.40
C ASP A 219 7.30 -18.59 17.43
N ASP A 220 6.38 -19.42 17.91
CA ASP A 220 5.42 -20.15 17.08
C ASP A 220 4.51 -19.21 16.30
N GLN A 221 4.04 -18.11 16.91
CA GLN A 221 3.25 -17.09 16.23
C GLN A 221 4.07 -16.35 15.16
N VAL A 222 5.35 -16.10 15.41
CA VAL A 222 6.25 -15.49 14.41
C VAL A 222 6.45 -16.44 13.23
N GLU A 223 6.63 -17.75 13.46
CA GLU A 223 6.71 -18.74 12.37
C GLU A 223 5.41 -18.81 11.56
N GLN A 224 4.27 -18.92 12.24
CA GLN A 224 2.95 -18.98 11.61
C GLN A 224 2.66 -17.72 10.77
N LEU A 225 2.98 -16.54 11.29
CA LEU A 225 2.81 -15.29 10.56
C LEU A 225 3.78 -15.18 9.38
N ALA A 226 5.03 -15.61 9.54
CA ALA A 226 5.99 -15.61 8.44
C ALA A 226 5.56 -16.54 7.30
N GLU A 227 4.99 -17.71 7.61
CA GLU A 227 4.41 -18.63 6.62
C GLU A 227 3.17 -18.01 5.92
N HIS A 228 2.28 -17.38 6.69
CA HIS A 228 1.11 -16.68 6.13
C HIS A 228 1.52 -15.55 5.17
N LEU A 229 2.56 -14.81 5.51
CA LEU A 229 3.11 -13.70 4.73
C LEU A 229 4.13 -14.14 3.66
N ASP A 230 4.45 -15.43 3.55
CA ASP A 230 5.27 -15.92 2.43
C ASP A 230 4.66 -15.48 1.10
N PHE A 231 5.50 -15.09 0.15
CA PHE A 231 5.02 -14.48 -1.10
C PHE A 231 4.02 -15.34 -1.85
N LYS A 232 4.21 -16.67 -1.88
CA LYS A 232 3.30 -17.59 -2.57
C LYS A 232 1.93 -17.63 -1.89
N ASN A 233 1.90 -17.72 -0.56
CA ASN A 233 0.67 -17.73 0.21
C ASN A 233 -0.02 -16.37 0.13
N PHE A 234 0.74 -15.29 0.31
CA PHE A 234 0.24 -13.93 0.27
C PHE A 234 -0.38 -13.55 -1.08
N LYS A 235 0.27 -13.92 -2.19
CA LYS A 235 -0.25 -13.67 -3.54
C LYS A 235 -1.59 -14.38 -3.80
N ASN A 236 -1.78 -15.55 -3.20
CA ASN A 236 -2.99 -16.35 -3.36
C ASN A 236 -4.07 -16.02 -2.31
N ASN A 237 -3.80 -15.14 -1.37
CA ASN A 237 -4.76 -14.74 -0.33
C ASN A 237 -5.82 -13.78 -0.92
N PRO A 238 -7.11 -14.19 -1.01
CA PRO A 238 -8.16 -13.37 -1.60
C PRO A 238 -8.47 -12.11 -0.78
N ALA A 239 -8.12 -12.09 0.52
CA ALA A 239 -8.33 -10.91 1.35
C ALA A 239 -7.44 -9.72 0.97
N VAL A 240 -6.34 -9.93 0.21
CA VAL A 240 -5.33 -8.91 -0.08
C VAL A 240 -4.98 -8.76 -1.57
N ASN A 241 -5.32 -9.73 -2.43
CA ASN A 241 -4.78 -9.80 -3.79
C ASN A 241 -5.56 -9.00 -4.85
N LEU A 242 -6.73 -8.46 -4.51
CA LEU A 242 -7.62 -7.67 -5.39
C LEU A 242 -8.00 -8.36 -6.72
N GLU A 243 -7.97 -9.70 -6.78
CA GLU A 243 -8.34 -10.43 -8.01
C GLU A 243 -9.83 -10.23 -8.38
N ASP A 244 -10.69 -9.97 -7.40
CA ASP A 244 -12.10 -9.61 -7.62
C ASP A 244 -12.24 -8.33 -8.46
N GLY A 245 -11.25 -7.45 -8.46
CA GLY A 245 -11.21 -6.26 -9.29
C GLY A 245 -11.27 -6.54 -10.79
N LYS A 246 -10.80 -7.71 -11.23
CA LYS A 246 -10.90 -8.17 -12.62
C LYS A 246 -12.34 -8.49 -13.00
N ILE A 247 -13.11 -9.07 -12.08
CA ILE A 247 -14.51 -9.40 -12.26
C ILE A 247 -15.35 -8.12 -12.25
N LEU A 248 -15.02 -7.21 -11.35
CA LEU A 248 -15.70 -5.92 -11.20
C LEU A 248 -15.33 -4.90 -12.29
N GLY A 249 -14.33 -5.19 -13.13
CA GLY A 249 -13.98 -4.37 -14.29
C GLY A 249 -13.10 -3.16 -14.02
N PHE A 250 -12.58 -2.97 -12.79
CA PHE A 250 -11.64 -1.88 -12.50
C PHE A 250 -10.16 -2.31 -12.61
N ALA A 251 -9.89 -3.60 -12.70
CA ALA A 251 -8.57 -4.13 -12.96
C ALA A 251 -8.52 -4.90 -14.30
N SER A 252 -7.39 -4.81 -14.99
CA SER A 252 -7.13 -5.55 -16.21
C SER A 252 -7.17 -7.06 -15.97
N LYS A 253 -7.72 -7.82 -16.91
CA LYS A 253 -7.67 -9.28 -16.88
C LYS A 253 -6.24 -9.81 -16.96
N GLU A 254 -5.34 -9.03 -17.55
CA GLU A 254 -3.91 -9.32 -17.62
C GLU A 254 -3.18 -8.76 -16.39
N GLY A 255 -2.17 -9.50 -15.90
CA GLY A 255 -1.40 -9.10 -14.75
C GLY A 255 -2.04 -9.45 -13.41
N SER A 256 -1.49 -8.90 -12.33
CA SER A 256 -1.94 -9.11 -10.95
C SER A 256 -1.53 -7.92 -10.09
N PHE A 257 -2.35 -7.55 -9.12
CA PHE A 257 -2.04 -6.51 -8.13
C PHE A 257 -0.77 -6.84 -7.33
N ILE A 258 -0.64 -8.11 -6.89
CA ILE A 258 0.58 -8.66 -6.27
C ILE A 258 1.36 -9.38 -7.37
N ARG A 259 2.31 -8.68 -8.01
CA ARG A 259 2.99 -9.12 -9.23
C ARG A 259 4.11 -10.14 -8.97
N LYS A 260 5.32 -9.68 -8.70
CA LYS A 260 6.54 -10.48 -8.54
C LYS A 260 7.04 -10.54 -7.09
N GLY A 261 6.86 -9.48 -6.30
CA GLY A 261 7.34 -9.38 -4.93
C GLY A 261 8.86 -9.62 -4.78
N GLN A 262 9.66 -9.12 -5.73
CA GLN A 262 11.09 -9.33 -5.83
C GLN A 262 11.86 -8.04 -5.54
N VAL A 263 13.07 -8.18 -5.02
CA VAL A 263 14.09 -7.14 -4.93
C VAL A 263 14.99 -7.26 -6.17
N GLY A 264 15.31 -6.12 -6.80
CA GLY A 264 16.14 -6.08 -7.99
C GLY A 264 15.43 -6.55 -9.27
N GLY A 265 14.11 -6.74 -9.24
CA GLY A 265 13.32 -7.16 -10.40
C GLY A 265 13.32 -6.13 -11.54
N TRP A 266 13.67 -4.87 -11.24
CA TRP A 266 13.84 -3.81 -12.22
C TRP A 266 14.93 -4.11 -13.25
N LYS A 267 15.97 -4.88 -12.91
CA LYS A 267 17.11 -5.19 -13.79
C LYS A 267 16.70 -5.88 -15.08
N GLU A 268 15.73 -6.77 -15.04
CA GLU A 268 15.24 -7.46 -16.23
C GLU A 268 14.55 -6.51 -17.20
N GLU A 269 13.73 -5.60 -16.64
CA GLU A 269 12.93 -4.67 -17.43
C GLU A 269 13.77 -3.51 -18.00
N PHE A 270 14.78 -3.06 -17.25
CA PHE A 270 15.70 -2.01 -17.71
C PHE A 270 16.60 -2.48 -18.88
N LYS A 271 16.95 -3.78 -18.94
CA LYS A 271 17.75 -4.31 -20.06
C LYS A 271 17.15 -4.05 -21.44
N GLU A 272 15.83 -3.94 -21.51
CA GLU A 272 15.14 -3.65 -22.78
C GLU A 272 15.24 -2.16 -23.16
N TYR A 273 15.67 -1.29 -22.23
CA TYR A 273 15.68 0.17 -22.40
C TYR A 273 16.97 0.80 -21.83
N PRO A 274 18.14 0.58 -22.47
CA PRO A 274 19.43 1.03 -21.94
C PRO A 274 19.54 2.55 -21.79
N ASP A 275 18.91 3.32 -22.68
CA ASP A 275 18.89 4.80 -22.58
C ASP A 275 18.10 5.25 -21.34
N MET A 276 16.94 4.62 -21.10
CA MET A 276 16.15 4.87 -19.88
C MET A 276 16.93 4.49 -18.61
N GLU A 277 17.66 3.37 -18.64
CA GLU A 277 18.50 2.95 -17.50
C GLU A 277 19.57 4.00 -17.21
N HIS A 278 20.21 4.52 -18.24
CA HIS A 278 21.21 5.59 -18.11
C HIS A 278 20.59 6.86 -17.50
N GLU A 279 19.49 7.37 -18.10
CA GLU A 279 18.76 8.54 -17.61
C GLU A 279 18.33 8.38 -16.14
N PHE A 280 17.82 7.19 -15.78
CA PHE A 280 17.36 6.90 -14.41
C PHE A 280 18.52 6.84 -13.40
N ASN A 281 19.67 6.26 -13.81
CA ASN A 281 20.84 6.22 -12.95
C ASN A 281 21.40 7.60 -12.70
N GLU A 282 21.50 8.45 -13.72
CA GLU A 282 21.95 9.85 -13.55
C GLU A 282 21.01 10.66 -12.64
N TRP A 283 19.69 10.46 -12.80
CA TRP A 283 18.71 11.10 -11.93
C TRP A 283 18.86 10.62 -10.49
N LEU A 284 18.98 9.30 -10.29
CA LEU A 284 19.14 8.73 -8.97
C LEU A 284 20.43 9.20 -8.28
N ASP A 285 21.55 9.25 -8.99
CA ASP A 285 22.81 9.75 -8.46
C ASP A 285 22.67 11.21 -8.00
N LYS A 286 21.97 12.05 -8.76
CA LYS A 286 21.68 13.44 -8.37
C LYS A 286 20.83 13.51 -7.09
N GLN A 287 19.80 12.68 -6.98
CA GLN A 287 18.98 12.62 -5.76
C GLN A 287 19.81 12.18 -4.54
N MET A 288 20.68 11.19 -4.73
CA MET A 288 21.50 10.63 -3.65
C MET A 288 22.63 11.56 -3.16
N VAL A 289 23.01 12.59 -3.91
CA VAL A 289 24.06 13.55 -3.47
C VAL A 289 23.72 14.20 -2.12
N ASN A 290 22.45 14.57 -1.92
CA ASN A 290 22.01 15.27 -0.71
C ASN A 290 21.19 14.36 0.22
N SER A 291 20.84 13.17 -0.21
CA SER A 291 20.02 12.23 0.55
C SER A 291 20.83 11.52 1.63
N LYS A 292 20.25 11.41 2.81
CA LYS A 292 20.81 10.62 3.93
C LYS A 292 20.27 9.18 3.93
N ILE A 293 19.38 8.84 3.00
CA ILE A 293 18.77 7.51 2.90
C ILE A 293 19.83 6.50 2.43
N GLN A 294 19.91 5.38 3.14
CA GLN A 294 20.76 4.26 2.75
C GLN A 294 19.86 3.08 2.40
N PHE A 295 19.62 2.89 1.10
CA PHE A 295 18.84 1.75 0.64
C PHE A 295 19.60 0.44 0.92
N PRO A 296 18.94 -0.59 1.49
CA PRO A 296 19.53 -1.91 1.67
C PRO A 296 20.00 -2.49 0.32
N LYS A 297 21.14 -3.23 0.37
CA LYS A 297 21.73 -3.89 -0.82
C LYS A 297 21.07 -5.22 -1.10
#